data_6893f7d34a692c7a0b3b0844a146e6c5
#
_entry.id   6893f7d34a692c7a0b3b0844a146e6c5
#
_cell.length_a   1.000
_cell.length_b   1.000
_cell.length_c   1.000
_cell.angle_alpha   90.00
_cell.angle_beta   90.00
_cell.angle_gamma   90.00
#
_symmetry.space_group_name_H-M   'P 1'
#
loop_
_entity.id
_entity.type
_entity.pdbx_description
1 polymer ?
#
loop_
_entity_poly.entity_id
_entity_poly.type
_entity_poly.pdbx_seq_one_letter_code
_entity_poly.pdbx_strand_id
1 'polypeptide(L)'
;LIFLALLAVACVASPTAQNYTPLKYDPGIDANAWAMIPAGEFFFGQHNVVEKTDAFAMMITLVTNQQYADFLNKALADGKIKLADNKILTPYPGDKFIGRRHEKKILAGDYPAITITNKDLRLTFDGKTFAAKPGYENHPAVVVTWFGARAYCEYYGWQLPTEIEWEKAARGTDKRAFPWGDEISASNANFYTSKDPYEKLLGNQGDTTPVGFYNGKAYDGFQTVKSVSPYGLYDMAGNVWQWTNNLTEGMHYRYMRGGSRGTYDYNLRVWSRNAAEPDFASAQVGFRCIKKK
;
A
#
# COMPACT_ATOMS: atom_id res chain seq x y z
N LEU A 1 -3.00 61.68 -25.57
CA LEU A 1 -2.77 60.34 -26.12
C LEU A 1 -2.39 59.41 -24.99
N ILE A 2 -3.34 58.53 -24.60
CA ILE A 2 -3.10 57.49 -23.57
C ILE A 2 -2.82 56.18 -24.32
N PHE A 3 -1.61 55.64 -24.15
CA PHE A 3 -1.26 54.33 -24.66
C PHE A 3 -1.76 53.25 -23.69
N LEU A 4 -2.74 52.46 -24.12
CA LEU A 4 -3.12 51.23 -23.45
C LEU A 4 -2.18 50.13 -23.88
N ALA A 5 -1.35 49.62 -22.94
CA ALA A 5 -0.53 48.44 -23.15
C ALA A 5 -1.41 47.20 -22.86
N LEU A 6 -1.72 46.43 -23.90
CA LEU A 6 -2.32 45.09 -23.77
C LEU A 6 -1.25 44.11 -23.25
N LEU A 7 -1.39 43.68 -22.01
CA LEU A 7 -0.68 42.55 -21.47
C LEU A 7 -1.30 41.23 -22.00
N ALA A 8 -0.62 40.61 -22.96
CA ALA A 8 -0.98 39.27 -23.38
C ALA A 8 -0.57 38.29 -22.29
N VAL A 9 -1.55 37.74 -21.57
CA VAL A 9 -1.34 36.60 -20.67
C VAL A 9 -1.12 35.36 -21.53
N ALA A 10 0.13 34.94 -21.68
CA ALA A 10 0.45 33.65 -22.27
C ALA A 10 -0.06 32.55 -21.34
N CYS A 11 -1.13 31.84 -21.73
CA CYS A 11 -1.48 30.56 -21.12
C CYS A 11 -0.30 29.62 -21.30
N VAL A 12 0.46 29.39 -20.24
CA VAL A 12 1.44 28.30 -20.18
C VAL A 12 0.60 27.01 -20.21
N ALA A 13 0.62 26.32 -21.35
CA ALA A 13 0.04 24.99 -21.46
C ALA A 13 0.63 24.10 -20.36
N SER A 14 -0.23 23.49 -19.56
CA SER A 14 0.18 22.46 -18.58
C SER A 14 1.01 21.43 -19.31
N PRO A 15 2.16 20.98 -18.76
CA PRO A 15 2.99 19.98 -19.41
C PRO A 15 2.13 18.75 -19.68
N THR A 16 2.00 18.36 -20.94
CA THR A 16 1.42 17.09 -21.37
C THR A 16 2.07 15.98 -20.58
N ALA A 17 1.27 15.05 -20.08
CA ALA A 17 1.74 13.87 -19.34
C ALA A 17 2.91 13.25 -20.13
N GLN A 18 4.13 13.46 -19.69
CA GLN A 18 5.33 12.88 -20.27
C GLN A 18 5.16 11.36 -20.17
N ASN A 19 5.30 10.64 -21.27
CA ASN A 19 5.36 9.18 -21.29
C ASN A 19 6.56 8.75 -20.44
N TYR A 20 6.31 8.55 -19.16
CA TYR A 20 7.31 8.18 -18.19
C TYR A 20 7.50 6.66 -18.24
N THR A 21 8.72 6.22 -18.51
CA THR A 21 9.12 4.82 -18.35
C THR A 21 9.73 4.67 -16.96
N PRO A 22 9.16 3.85 -16.07
CA PRO A 22 9.71 3.65 -14.74
C PRO A 22 11.11 3.06 -14.80
N LEU A 23 11.93 3.42 -13.83
CA LEU A 23 13.24 2.81 -13.62
C LEU A 23 13.05 1.31 -13.31
N LYS A 24 13.84 0.45 -13.95
CA LYS A 24 13.74 -1.00 -13.78
C LYS A 24 14.89 -1.50 -12.90
N TYR A 25 14.69 -1.46 -11.59
CA TYR A 25 15.59 -2.12 -10.65
C TYR A 25 14.98 -3.44 -10.18
N ASP A 26 15.78 -4.49 -10.15
CA ASP A 26 15.40 -5.76 -9.56
C ASP A 26 16.03 -5.89 -8.16
N PRO A 27 15.25 -5.78 -7.09
CA PRO A 27 15.74 -6.03 -5.74
C PRO A 27 16.17 -7.49 -5.51
N GLY A 28 15.72 -8.43 -6.33
CA GLY A 28 15.99 -9.87 -6.17
C GLY A 28 15.28 -10.46 -4.97
N ILE A 29 14.12 -9.91 -4.59
CA ILE A 29 13.30 -10.39 -3.48
C ILE A 29 12.12 -11.20 -4.05
N ASP A 30 11.94 -12.41 -3.56
CA ASP A 30 10.78 -13.23 -3.93
C ASP A 30 9.50 -12.69 -3.29
N ALA A 31 8.67 -12.03 -4.07
CA ALA A 31 7.40 -11.48 -3.61
C ALA A 31 6.37 -12.55 -3.17
N ASN A 32 6.61 -13.84 -3.44
CA ASN A 32 5.74 -14.93 -2.99
C ASN A 32 6.18 -15.52 -1.65
N ALA A 33 7.31 -15.08 -1.10
CA ALA A 33 7.83 -15.58 0.17
C ALA A 33 7.01 -15.08 1.37
N TRP A 34 7.03 -15.90 2.43
CA TRP A 34 6.29 -15.66 3.67
C TRP A 34 7.25 -15.75 4.87
N ALA A 35 7.06 -14.88 5.84
CA ALA A 35 7.76 -14.93 7.11
C ALA A 35 6.81 -15.44 8.21
N MET A 36 7.32 -16.32 9.06
CA MET A 36 6.60 -16.79 10.24
C MET A 36 6.79 -15.82 11.41
N ILE A 37 5.68 -15.33 11.94
CA ILE A 37 5.62 -14.49 13.12
C ILE A 37 5.19 -15.38 14.29
N PRO A 38 6.02 -15.57 15.31
CA PRO A 38 5.71 -16.48 16.41
C PRO A 38 4.59 -15.92 17.30
N ALA A 39 3.84 -16.81 17.94
CA ALA A 39 2.91 -16.44 19.00
C ALA A 39 3.64 -15.77 20.18
N GLY A 40 2.93 -15.01 20.97
CA GLY A 40 3.45 -14.43 22.21
C GLY A 40 3.24 -12.93 22.32
N GLU A 41 3.73 -12.38 23.43
CA GLU A 41 3.59 -10.97 23.78
C GLU A 41 4.54 -10.07 23.00
N PHE A 42 4.14 -8.80 22.86
CA PHE A 42 4.97 -7.73 22.31
C PHE A 42 4.45 -6.37 22.82
N PHE A 43 5.20 -5.30 22.56
CA PHE A 43 4.80 -3.94 22.89
C PHE A 43 4.04 -3.32 21.72
N PHE A 44 2.80 -2.89 21.97
CA PHE A 44 1.90 -2.27 20.98
C PHE A 44 1.72 -0.78 21.23
N GLY A 45 1.61 -0.01 20.15
CA GLY A 45 1.30 1.41 20.19
C GLY A 45 2.46 2.27 20.72
N GLN A 46 2.24 3.57 20.76
CA GLN A 46 3.22 4.55 21.23
C GLN A 46 3.54 4.38 22.73
N HIS A 47 2.57 3.94 23.51
CA HIS A 47 2.70 3.77 24.96
C HIS A 47 3.19 2.39 25.39
N ASN A 48 3.55 1.54 24.40
CA ASN A 48 4.11 0.21 24.66
C ASN A 48 3.21 -0.68 25.54
N VAL A 49 1.92 -0.69 25.27
CA VAL A 49 0.97 -1.59 25.92
C VAL A 49 1.33 -3.03 25.55
N VAL A 50 1.31 -3.95 26.52
CA VAL A 50 1.57 -5.35 26.23
C VAL A 50 0.35 -5.96 25.55
N GLU A 51 0.55 -6.49 24.36
CA GLU A 51 -0.45 -7.20 23.55
C GLU A 51 0.08 -8.58 23.18
N LYS A 52 -0.81 -9.46 22.75
CA LYS A 52 -0.48 -10.84 22.38
C LYS A 52 -1.11 -11.22 21.07
N THR A 53 -0.37 -11.99 20.24
CA THR A 53 -0.92 -12.63 19.04
C THR A 53 -0.69 -14.13 19.09
N ASP A 54 -1.54 -14.86 18.37
CA ASP A 54 -1.20 -16.21 17.92
C ASP A 54 -0.10 -16.16 16.86
N ALA A 55 0.45 -17.34 16.50
CA ALA A 55 1.39 -17.44 15.39
C ALA A 55 0.66 -17.29 14.05
N PHE A 56 1.28 -16.57 13.12
CA PHE A 56 0.78 -16.38 11.76
C PHE A 56 1.94 -16.25 10.77
N ALA A 57 1.67 -16.44 9.49
CA ALA A 57 2.61 -16.08 8.44
C ALA A 57 2.17 -14.79 7.74
N MET A 58 3.11 -13.92 7.39
CA MET A 58 2.87 -12.67 6.66
C MET A 58 3.72 -12.65 5.38
N MET A 59 3.17 -12.12 4.28
CA MET A 59 3.95 -11.87 3.06
C MET A 59 5.14 -10.97 3.38
N ILE A 60 6.35 -11.36 2.95
CA ILE A 60 7.55 -10.56 3.25
C ILE A 60 7.57 -9.22 2.53
N THR A 61 6.79 -9.06 1.45
CA THR A 61 6.62 -7.82 0.71
C THR A 61 5.16 -7.39 0.66
N LEU A 62 4.91 -6.20 0.13
CA LEU A 62 3.59 -5.78 -0.35
C LEU A 62 3.14 -6.66 -1.52
N VAL A 63 1.84 -6.79 -1.75
CA VAL A 63 1.30 -7.38 -2.98
C VAL A 63 1.70 -6.51 -4.16
N THR A 64 2.26 -7.11 -5.20
CA THR A 64 2.73 -6.41 -6.39
C THR A 64 1.62 -6.21 -7.43
N ASN A 65 1.83 -5.28 -8.37
CA ASN A 65 0.90 -5.08 -9.50
C ASN A 65 0.74 -6.36 -10.33
N GLN A 66 1.82 -7.14 -10.55
CA GLN A 66 1.73 -8.41 -11.28
C GLN A 66 0.85 -9.41 -10.53
N GLN A 67 1.06 -9.59 -9.24
CA GLN A 67 0.25 -10.50 -8.43
C GLN A 67 -1.22 -10.08 -8.40
N TYR A 68 -1.49 -8.76 -8.38
CA TYR A 68 -2.85 -8.25 -8.36
C TYR A 68 -3.54 -8.42 -9.73
N ALA A 69 -2.82 -8.22 -10.85
CA ALA A 69 -3.32 -8.49 -12.20
C ALA A 69 -3.69 -9.98 -12.37
N ASP A 70 -2.82 -10.88 -11.91
CA ASP A 70 -3.05 -12.33 -11.95
C ASP A 70 -4.29 -12.73 -11.14
N PHE A 71 -4.48 -12.14 -9.97
CA PHE A 71 -5.70 -12.31 -9.17
C PHE A 71 -6.94 -11.85 -9.91
N LEU A 72 -6.93 -10.64 -10.47
CA LEU A 72 -8.09 -10.10 -11.18
C LEU A 72 -8.51 -11.00 -12.33
N ASN A 73 -7.56 -11.50 -13.12
CA ASN A 73 -7.83 -12.39 -14.24
C ASN A 73 -8.45 -13.72 -13.77
N LYS A 74 -7.87 -14.34 -12.75
CA LYS A 74 -8.38 -15.61 -12.19
C LYS A 74 -9.75 -15.44 -11.55
N ALA A 75 -9.91 -14.42 -10.71
CA ALA A 75 -11.15 -14.17 -9.97
C ALA A 75 -12.32 -13.76 -10.89
N LEU A 76 -12.04 -13.07 -12.02
CA LEU A 76 -13.04 -12.81 -13.07
C LEU A 76 -13.46 -14.11 -13.76
N ALA A 77 -12.50 -14.95 -14.15
CA ALA A 77 -12.79 -16.25 -14.79
C ALA A 77 -13.60 -17.18 -13.86
N ASP A 78 -13.33 -17.14 -12.56
CA ASP A 78 -14.04 -17.92 -11.54
C ASP A 78 -15.39 -17.30 -11.11
N GLY A 79 -15.76 -16.14 -11.63
CA GLY A 79 -16.99 -15.43 -11.27
C GLY A 79 -17.02 -14.92 -9.80
N LYS A 80 -15.87 -14.77 -9.17
CA LYS A 80 -15.73 -14.27 -7.79
C LYS A 80 -15.78 -12.75 -7.69
N ILE A 81 -15.45 -12.09 -8.78
CA ILE A 81 -15.54 -10.63 -8.96
C ILE A 81 -16.20 -10.36 -10.32
N LYS A 82 -16.66 -9.15 -10.55
CA LYS A 82 -17.33 -8.80 -11.82
C LYS A 82 -16.91 -7.42 -12.32
N LEU A 83 -16.93 -7.27 -13.64
CA LEU A 83 -16.72 -6.00 -14.32
C LEU A 83 -18.06 -5.30 -14.52
N ALA A 84 -18.19 -4.06 -14.04
CA ALA A 84 -19.32 -3.19 -14.31
C ALA A 84 -18.87 -1.72 -14.27
N ASP A 85 -19.36 -0.90 -15.21
CA ASP A 85 -19.14 0.55 -15.26
C ASP A 85 -17.67 0.99 -15.06
N ASN A 86 -16.75 0.34 -15.79
CA ASN A 86 -15.29 0.55 -15.66
C ASN A 86 -14.74 0.31 -14.24
N LYS A 87 -15.40 -0.51 -13.44
CA LYS A 87 -14.96 -0.92 -12.11
C LYS A 87 -14.91 -2.44 -12.03
N ILE A 88 -13.97 -2.95 -11.29
CA ILE A 88 -14.06 -4.31 -10.77
C ILE A 88 -14.78 -4.25 -9.45
N LEU A 89 -15.86 -5.00 -9.33
CA LEU A 89 -16.67 -5.12 -8.12
C LEU A 89 -16.42 -6.45 -7.43
N THR A 90 -16.38 -6.40 -6.12
CA THR A 90 -16.25 -7.58 -5.24
C THR A 90 -17.39 -7.64 -4.24
N PRO A 91 -17.94 -8.82 -3.95
CA PRO A 91 -19.00 -8.96 -2.96
C PRO A 91 -18.45 -8.74 -1.54
N TYR A 92 -19.25 -8.09 -0.71
CA TYR A 92 -18.98 -7.89 0.69
C TYR A 92 -20.22 -8.15 1.54
N PRO A 93 -20.14 -8.92 2.65
CA PRO A 93 -21.32 -9.27 3.45
C PRO A 93 -21.86 -8.10 4.29
N GLY A 94 -21.18 -6.97 4.31
CA GLY A 94 -21.50 -5.82 5.15
C GLY A 94 -20.83 -5.88 6.53
N ASP A 95 -20.80 -4.72 7.19
CA ASP A 95 -20.33 -4.61 8.57
C ASP A 95 -21.48 -4.75 9.56
N LYS A 96 -21.18 -5.32 10.73
CA LYS A 96 -22.04 -5.14 11.89
C LYS A 96 -21.95 -3.66 12.29
N PHE A 97 -23.02 -2.90 12.06
CA PHE A 97 -23.02 -1.49 12.40
C PHE A 97 -22.96 -1.28 13.91
N ILE A 98 -21.91 -0.65 14.36
CA ILE A 98 -21.66 -0.27 15.76
C ILE A 98 -21.43 1.23 15.93
N GLY A 99 -21.55 1.99 14.82
CA GLY A 99 -21.29 3.42 14.75
C GLY A 99 -22.42 4.30 15.32
N ARG A 100 -22.18 5.59 15.36
CA ARG A 100 -23.13 6.59 15.82
C ARG A 100 -24.24 6.83 14.78
N ARG A 101 -25.35 7.43 15.19
CA ARG A 101 -26.54 7.65 14.35
C ARG A 101 -26.27 8.26 12.95
N HIS A 102 -25.28 9.10 12.85
CA HIS A 102 -24.89 9.80 11.60
C HIS A 102 -23.76 9.10 10.84
N GLU A 103 -23.26 7.98 11.32
CA GLU A 103 -22.23 7.23 10.63
C GLU A 103 -22.80 6.43 9.44
N LYS A 104 -21.98 6.24 8.42
CA LYS A 104 -22.29 5.46 7.22
C LYS A 104 -22.36 3.96 7.58
N LYS A 105 -23.46 3.32 7.18
CA LYS A 105 -23.59 1.86 7.28
C LYS A 105 -23.01 1.22 6.02
N ILE A 106 -22.12 0.26 6.19
CA ILE A 106 -21.63 -0.59 5.11
C ILE A 106 -22.51 -1.85 5.06
N LEU A 107 -23.45 -1.87 4.13
CA LEU A 107 -24.39 -2.97 3.96
C LEU A 107 -23.78 -4.11 3.12
N ALA A 108 -24.45 -5.28 3.12
CA ALA A 108 -24.12 -6.34 2.15
C ALA A 108 -24.34 -5.84 0.73
N GLY A 109 -23.41 -6.13 -0.17
CA GLY A 109 -23.47 -5.67 -1.57
C GLY A 109 -22.16 -5.82 -2.32
N ASP A 110 -22.13 -5.27 -3.53
CA ASP A 110 -20.93 -5.25 -4.38
C ASP A 110 -20.25 -3.90 -4.26
N TYR A 111 -18.95 -3.91 -4.01
CA TYR A 111 -18.13 -2.73 -3.79
C TYR A 111 -16.95 -2.67 -4.77
N PRO A 112 -16.54 -1.46 -5.19
CA PRO A 112 -15.38 -1.31 -6.06
C PRO A 112 -14.11 -1.89 -5.42
N ALA A 113 -13.44 -2.81 -6.12
CA ALA A 113 -12.08 -3.23 -5.82
C ALA A 113 -11.07 -2.25 -6.42
N ILE A 114 -11.27 -1.89 -7.69
CA ILE A 114 -10.52 -0.88 -8.44
C ILE A 114 -11.46 -0.15 -9.41
N THR A 115 -11.06 1.06 -9.82
CA THR A 115 -11.64 1.79 -10.96
C THR A 115 -10.63 1.78 -12.10
N ILE A 116 -10.98 1.12 -13.22
CA ILE A 116 -10.06 0.87 -14.34
C ILE A 116 -9.58 2.17 -15.01
N THR A 117 -10.43 3.20 -15.05
CA THR A 117 -10.11 4.52 -15.63
C THR A 117 -9.32 5.44 -14.71
N ASN A 118 -8.95 4.98 -13.50
CA ASN A 118 -8.12 5.79 -12.61
C ASN A 118 -6.72 5.95 -13.21
N LYS A 119 -6.28 7.21 -13.43
CA LYS A 119 -5.01 7.54 -14.08
C LYS A 119 -3.78 6.98 -13.35
N ASP A 120 -3.88 6.85 -12.03
CA ASP A 120 -2.79 6.39 -11.17
C ASP A 120 -2.74 4.86 -11.02
N LEU A 121 -3.73 4.15 -11.58
CA LEU A 121 -3.74 2.68 -11.60
C LEU A 121 -2.54 2.17 -12.41
N ARG A 122 -1.76 1.26 -11.85
CA ARG A 122 -0.56 0.67 -12.48
C ARG A 122 -0.87 -0.63 -13.25
N LEU A 123 -2.13 -0.83 -13.60
CA LEU A 123 -2.59 -1.93 -14.45
C LEU A 123 -3.15 -1.39 -15.76
N THR A 124 -3.09 -2.21 -16.80
CA THR A 124 -3.82 -2.04 -18.06
C THR A 124 -4.92 -3.09 -18.17
N PHE A 125 -5.96 -2.78 -18.90
CA PHE A 125 -7.04 -3.71 -19.24
C PHE A 125 -7.36 -3.60 -20.73
N ASP A 126 -7.26 -4.69 -21.46
CA ASP A 126 -7.46 -4.73 -22.91
C ASP A 126 -8.92 -5.06 -23.31
N GLY A 127 -9.85 -5.08 -22.35
CA GLY A 127 -11.23 -5.51 -22.49
C GLY A 127 -11.46 -6.97 -22.11
N LYS A 128 -10.41 -7.75 -21.89
CA LYS A 128 -10.46 -9.17 -21.54
C LYS A 128 -9.55 -9.52 -20.36
N THR A 129 -8.33 -9.02 -20.36
CA THR A 129 -7.29 -9.35 -19.37
C THR A 129 -6.64 -8.13 -18.78
N PHE A 130 -6.22 -8.27 -17.50
CA PHE A 130 -5.39 -7.31 -16.82
C PHE A 130 -3.92 -7.67 -16.95
N ALA A 131 -3.06 -6.66 -17.10
CA ALA A 131 -1.61 -6.79 -17.02
C ALA A 131 -1.03 -5.63 -16.20
N ALA A 132 0.09 -5.85 -15.53
CA ALA A 132 0.83 -4.76 -14.93
C ALA A 132 1.36 -3.82 -16.03
N LYS A 133 1.35 -2.51 -15.80
CA LYS A 133 2.00 -1.56 -16.71
C LYS A 133 3.50 -1.88 -16.76
N PRO A 134 4.14 -1.81 -17.96
CA PRO A 134 5.56 -2.12 -18.11
C PRO A 134 6.44 -1.33 -17.14
N GLY A 135 7.28 -2.03 -16.38
CA GLY A 135 8.16 -1.47 -15.36
C GLY A 135 7.54 -1.33 -13.97
N TYR A 136 6.26 -1.59 -13.82
CA TYR A 136 5.56 -1.59 -12.53
C TYR A 136 5.22 -2.99 -12.01
N GLU A 137 5.69 -4.04 -12.67
CA GLU A 137 5.36 -5.43 -12.34
C GLU A 137 5.64 -5.74 -10.86
N ASN A 138 6.83 -5.35 -10.38
CA ASN A 138 7.30 -5.57 -9.01
C ASN A 138 7.06 -4.38 -8.06
N HIS A 139 6.34 -3.34 -8.50
CA HIS A 139 5.92 -2.27 -7.61
C HIS A 139 4.65 -2.67 -6.85
N PRO A 140 4.40 -2.08 -5.66
CA PRO A 140 3.19 -2.39 -4.90
C PRO A 140 1.92 -2.09 -5.70
N ALA A 141 0.93 -2.95 -5.59
CA ALA A 141 -0.41 -2.71 -6.11
C ALA A 141 -1.02 -1.52 -5.37
N VAL A 142 -1.35 -0.48 -6.13
CA VAL A 142 -1.92 0.77 -5.63
C VAL A 142 -3.25 1.08 -6.29
N VAL A 143 -3.97 2.08 -5.78
CA VAL A 143 -5.34 2.41 -6.24
C VAL A 143 -6.30 1.24 -6.01
N VAL A 144 -6.01 0.43 -5.02
CA VAL A 144 -6.82 -0.69 -4.56
C VAL A 144 -7.58 -0.25 -3.32
N THR A 145 -8.90 -0.42 -3.31
CA THR A 145 -9.74 -0.15 -2.14
C THR A 145 -9.50 -1.21 -1.06
N TRP A 146 -9.99 -0.95 0.16
CA TRP A 146 -9.96 -1.99 1.19
C TRP A 146 -10.74 -3.25 0.77
N PHE A 147 -11.88 -3.08 0.07
CA PHE A 147 -12.64 -4.20 -0.46
C PHE A 147 -11.84 -5.03 -1.45
N GLY A 148 -11.08 -4.38 -2.35
CA GLY A 148 -10.21 -5.06 -3.31
C GLY A 148 -9.04 -5.77 -2.66
N ALA A 149 -8.42 -5.15 -1.65
CA ALA A 149 -7.34 -5.75 -0.87
C ALA A 149 -7.82 -6.99 -0.08
N ARG A 150 -8.99 -6.87 0.57
CA ARG A 150 -9.65 -7.98 1.25
C ARG A 150 -9.96 -9.11 0.28
N ALA A 151 -10.59 -8.81 -0.87
CA ALA A 151 -10.98 -9.82 -1.85
C ALA A 151 -9.77 -10.60 -2.39
N TYR A 152 -8.65 -9.91 -2.64
CA TYR A 152 -7.40 -10.57 -3.01
C TYR A 152 -6.96 -11.59 -1.96
N CYS A 153 -6.84 -11.17 -0.70
CA CYS A 153 -6.39 -12.07 0.36
C CYS A 153 -7.36 -13.26 0.51
N GLU A 154 -8.66 -13.04 0.55
CA GLU A 154 -9.67 -14.08 0.73
C GLU A 154 -9.76 -15.05 -0.45
N TYR A 155 -9.52 -14.59 -1.69
CA TYR A 155 -9.49 -15.46 -2.87
C TYR A 155 -8.46 -16.57 -2.73
N TYR A 156 -7.33 -16.27 -2.09
CA TYR A 156 -6.28 -17.26 -1.83
C TYR A 156 -6.41 -17.96 -0.45
N GLY A 157 -7.50 -17.76 0.27
CA GLY A 157 -7.70 -18.32 1.62
C GLY A 157 -6.88 -17.60 2.70
N TRP A 158 -6.49 -16.37 2.45
CA TRP A 158 -5.73 -15.51 3.37
C TRP A 158 -6.61 -14.37 3.89
N GLN A 159 -6.02 -13.45 4.67
CA GLN A 159 -6.73 -12.28 5.16
C GLN A 159 -5.80 -11.07 5.29
N LEU A 160 -6.38 -9.87 5.35
CA LEU A 160 -5.65 -8.68 5.77
C LEU A 160 -5.22 -8.82 7.23
N PRO A 161 -4.03 -8.33 7.62
CA PRO A 161 -3.61 -8.33 9.02
C PRO A 161 -4.49 -7.40 9.86
N THR A 162 -4.71 -7.73 11.11
CA THR A 162 -5.15 -6.76 12.11
C THR A 162 -4.03 -5.75 12.40
N GLU A 163 -4.35 -4.61 13.02
CA GLU A 163 -3.33 -3.63 13.44
C GLU A 163 -2.31 -4.25 14.40
N ILE A 164 -2.77 -5.09 15.33
CA ILE A 164 -1.92 -5.77 16.32
C ILE A 164 -0.96 -6.74 15.62
N GLU A 165 -1.43 -7.54 14.68
CA GLU A 165 -0.61 -8.46 13.88
C GLU A 165 0.38 -7.70 13.00
N TRP A 166 -0.08 -6.62 12.33
CA TRP A 166 0.77 -5.79 11.50
C TRP A 166 1.91 -5.15 12.31
N GLU A 167 1.59 -4.55 13.47
CA GLU A 167 2.59 -3.88 14.30
C GLU A 167 3.59 -4.87 14.90
N LYS A 168 3.15 -6.05 15.37
CA LYS A 168 4.06 -7.11 15.82
C LYS A 168 5.02 -7.53 14.71
N ALA A 169 4.51 -7.73 13.50
CA ALA A 169 5.33 -8.11 12.35
C ALA A 169 6.37 -7.03 11.98
N ALA A 170 6.01 -5.74 12.15
CA ALA A 170 6.90 -4.61 11.90
C ALA A 170 7.93 -4.41 13.03
N ARG A 171 7.49 -4.45 14.29
CA ARG A 171 8.29 -4.05 15.46
C ARG A 171 9.08 -5.21 16.08
N GLY A 172 8.56 -6.43 16.03
CA GLY A 172 9.09 -7.52 16.85
C GLY A 172 8.58 -7.46 18.28
N THR A 173 9.44 -7.74 19.23
CA THR A 173 9.12 -7.83 20.66
C THR A 173 9.76 -6.74 21.52
N ASP A 174 10.49 -5.83 20.93
CA ASP A 174 11.09 -4.67 21.61
C ASP A 174 10.29 -3.38 21.39
N LYS A 175 10.86 -2.22 21.77
CA LYS A 175 10.20 -0.91 21.74
C LYS A 175 10.65 -0.01 20.57
N ARG A 176 11.29 -0.59 19.55
CA ARG A 176 11.84 0.15 18.42
C ARG A 176 10.82 1.05 17.72
N ALA A 177 11.30 2.18 17.21
CA ALA A 177 10.46 3.16 16.52
C ALA A 177 10.18 2.76 15.06
N PHE A 178 11.15 2.15 14.38
CA PHE A 178 11.05 1.71 13.00
C PHE A 178 11.32 0.20 12.88
N PRO A 179 10.93 -0.45 11.79
CA PRO A 179 11.13 -1.90 11.63
C PRO A 179 12.59 -2.35 11.81
N TRP A 180 13.55 -1.50 11.50
CA TRP A 180 15.01 -1.76 11.57
C TRP A 180 15.70 -1.21 12.82
N GLY A 181 15.04 -0.44 13.67
CA GLY A 181 15.62 0.19 14.88
C GLY A 181 15.00 1.53 15.25
N ASP A 182 15.77 2.44 15.84
CA ASP A 182 15.26 3.69 16.37
C ASP A 182 15.59 4.93 15.51
N GLU A 183 16.53 4.78 14.58
CA GLU A 183 16.98 5.88 13.73
C GLU A 183 16.50 5.68 12.27
N ILE A 184 16.26 6.80 11.58
CA ILE A 184 15.88 6.81 10.17
C ILE A 184 16.75 7.78 9.38
N SER A 185 17.14 7.34 8.19
CA SER A 185 17.83 8.14 7.18
C SER A 185 17.13 8.04 5.84
N ALA A 186 17.51 8.86 4.87
CA ALA A 186 17.01 8.81 3.51
C ALA A 186 17.21 7.44 2.82
N SER A 187 18.15 6.63 3.30
CA SER A 187 18.49 5.31 2.75
C SER A 187 17.70 4.14 3.38
N ASN A 188 16.79 4.40 4.30
CA ASN A 188 16.04 3.35 4.99
C ASN A 188 14.70 3.01 4.35
N ALA A 189 14.01 3.96 3.74
CA ALA A 189 12.67 3.78 3.22
C ALA A 189 12.33 4.81 2.13
N ASN A 190 11.37 4.52 1.27
CA ASN A 190 10.78 5.49 0.36
C ASN A 190 9.75 6.33 1.14
N PHE A 191 10.09 7.58 1.44
CA PHE A 191 9.26 8.55 2.13
C PHE A 191 9.61 9.97 1.64
N TYR A 192 8.91 11.01 2.12
CA TYR A 192 8.97 12.37 1.56
C TYR A 192 10.39 12.94 1.36
N THR A 193 11.37 12.49 2.15
CA THR A 193 12.76 12.96 2.07
C THR A 193 13.77 11.85 1.76
N SER A 194 13.34 10.74 1.17
CA SER A 194 14.20 9.58 0.88
C SER A 194 15.32 9.88 -0.11
N LYS A 195 15.07 10.78 -1.10
CA LYS A 195 16.02 11.14 -2.16
C LYS A 195 16.49 9.95 -3.01
N ASP A 196 15.72 8.88 -3.02
CA ASP A 196 15.98 7.72 -3.87
C ASP A 196 15.78 8.05 -5.37
N PRO A 197 16.17 7.17 -6.30
CA PRO A 197 16.04 7.43 -7.73
C PRO A 197 14.60 7.68 -8.20
N TYR A 198 13.59 7.23 -7.43
CA TYR A 198 12.17 7.39 -7.76
C TYR A 198 11.59 8.72 -7.27
N GLU A 199 12.24 9.44 -6.34
CA GLU A 199 11.71 10.68 -5.77
C GLU A 199 11.57 11.80 -6.81
N LYS A 200 12.49 11.90 -7.78
CA LYS A 200 12.49 12.94 -8.83
C LYS A 200 11.52 12.66 -9.97
N LEU A 201 10.86 11.53 -9.95
CA LEU A 201 9.96 11.12 -11.00
C LEU A 201 8.60 11.82 -10.86
N LEU A 202 7.82 11.82 -11.92
CA LEU A 202 6.48 12.41 -11.95
C LEU A 202 6.47 13.90 -11.51
N GLY A 203 7.48 14.69 -11.93
CA GLY A 203 7.57 16.11 -11.61
C GLY A 203 7.86 16.41 -10.15
N ASN A 204 8.74 15.63 -9.54
CA ASN A 204 9.12 15.68 -8.12
C ASN A 204 8.00 15.28 -7.13
N GLN A 205 6.99 14.56 -7.59
CA GLN A 205 5.98 13.98 -6.70
C GLN A 205 6.38 12.61 -6.17
N GLY A 206 7.52 12.09 -6.65
CA GLY A 206 7.99 10.75 -6.32
C GLY A 206 7.12 9.64 -6.90
N ASP A 207 7.63 8.43 -6.89
CA ASP A 207 6.89 7.22 -7.25
C ASP A 207 7.14 6.12 -6.21
N THR A 208 6.38 5.03 -6.30
CA THR A 208 6.65 3.81 -5.53
C THR A 208 7.98 3.22 -5.95
N THR A 209 8.68 2.56 -5.04
CA THR A 209 9.82 1.71 -5.37
C THR A 209 9.35 0.27 -5.59
N PRO A 210 10.10 -0.56 -6.35
CA PRO A 210 9.87 -2.00 -6.36
C PRO A 210 9.88 -2.55 -4.93
N VAL A 211 9.07 -3.57 -4.66
CA VAL A 211 9.00 -4.16 -3.31
C VAL A 211 10.36 -4.71 -2.89
N GLY A 212 10.78 -4.43 -1.66
CA GLY A 212 12.07 -4.85 -1.13
C GLY A 212 13.27 -4.05 -1.66
N PHE A 213 13.05 -2.86 -2.22
CA PHE A 213 14.12 -2.01 -2.75
C PHE A 213 15.17 -1.64 -1.69
N TYR A 214 14.77 -1.35 -0.46
CA TYR A 214 15.66 -1.00 0.65
C TYR A 214 16.24 -2.27 1.32
N ASN A 215 17.14 -2.94 0.60
CA ASN A 215 17.68 -4.25 0.96
C ASN A 215 19.19 -4.27 1.21
N GLY A 216 19.84 -3.10 1.25
CA GLY A 216 21.28 -2.96 1.42
C GLY A 216 22.07 -2.92 0.11
N LYS A 217 21.42 -3.02 -1.05
CA LYS A 217 22.07 -2.88 -2.35
C LYS A 217 22.19 -1.40 -2.76
N ALA A 218 23.10 -1.12 -3.68
CA ALA A 218 23.20 0.15 -4.37
C ALA A 218 22.46 0.08 -5.72
N TYR A 219 21.77 1.18 -6.09
CA TYR A 219 21.08 1.36 -7.35
C TYR A 219 21.47 2.70 -7.96
N ASP A 220 22.23 2.68 -9.07
CA ASP A 220 22.74 3.86 -9.75
C ASP A 220 23.39 4.90 -8.81
N GLY A 221 24.21 4.40 -7.86
CA GLY A 221 24.90 5.24 -6.88
C GLY A 221 24.10 5.60 -5.63
N PHE A 222 22.82 5.27 -5.57
CA PHE A 222 22.03 5.38 -4.35
C PHE A 222 22.17 4.11 -3.49
N GLN A 223 22.86 4.25 -2.35
CA GLN A 223 23.07 3.15 -1.41
C GLN A 223 21.88 3.02 -0.46
N THR A 224 21.18 1.89 -0.49
CA THR A 224 20.12 1.59 0.47
C THR A 224 20.68 0.93 1.73
N VAL A 225 19.93 1.03 2.83
CA VAL A 225 20.15 0.24 4.04
C VAL A 225 19.25 -0.99 3.99
N LYS A 226 19.71 -2.11 4.57
CA LYS A 226 18.84 -3.30 4.73
C LYS A 226 17.80 -3.03 5.81
N SER A 227 16.64 -2.54 5.41
CA SER A 227 15.58 -2.03 6.28
C SER A 227 14.45 -3.04 6.47
N VAL A 228 14.78 -4.21 6.98
CA VAL A 228 13.80 -5.28 7.26
C VAL A 228 13.35 -5.24 8.72
N SER A 229 12.14 -5.76 8.97
CA SER A 229 11.67 -6.01 10.33
C SER A 229 12.46 -7.14 11.00
N PRO A 230 12.31 -7.36 12.32
CA PRO A 230 12.95 -8.48 13.02
C PRO A 230 12.64 -9.85 12.42
N TYR A 231 11.54 -9.96 11.68
CA TYR A 231 11.12 -11.19 11.02
C TYR A 231 11.45 -11.23 9.51
N GLY A 232 12.25 -10.27 9.02
CA GLY A 232 12.68 -10.23 7.62
C GLY A 232 11.67 -9.66 6.63
N LEU A 233 10.67 -8.90 7.09
CA LEU A 233 9.69 -8.26 6.21
C LEU A 233 10.24 -6.94 5.67
N TYR A 234 10.07 -6.72 4.37
CA TYR A 234 10.41 -5.48 3.69
C TYR A 234 9.22 -4.52 3.63
N ASP A 235 9.48 -3.24 3.39
CA ASP A 235 8.47 -2.19 3.18
C ASP A 235 7.43 -2.11 4.31
N MET A 236 7.83 -2.42 5.56
CA MET A 236 6.99 -2.21 6.75
C MET A 236 6.95 -0.74 7.16
N ALA A 237 7.73 0.12 6.51
CA ALA A 237 7.72 1.57 6.67
C ALA A 237 8.02 2.24 5.33
N GLY A 238 7.20 3.21 4.93
CA GLY A 238 7.31 3.93 3.67
C GLY A 238 6.72 3.18 2.48
N ASN A 239 7.05 3.62 1.27
CA ASN A 239 6.53 3.18 -0.02
C ASN A 239 5.02 3.47 -0.14
N VAL A 240 4.16 2.67 0.47
CA VAL A 240 2.71 2.88 0.51
C VAL A 240 2.13 2.53 1.88
N TRP A 241 1.09 3.26 2.30
CA TRP A 241 0.23 2.86 3.41
C TRP A 241 -0.36 1.48 3.15
N GLN A 242 -0.59 0.71 4.20
CA GLN A 242 -1.04 -0.68 4.10
C GLN A 242 -2.38 -0.86 4.81
N TRP A 243 -3.40 -1.29 4.07
CA TRP A 243 -4.69 -1.64 4.63
C TRP A 243 -4.60 -2.72 5.70
N THR A 244 -5.32 -2.52 6.81
CA THR A 244 -5.53 -3.54 7.84
C THR A 244 -7.01 -3.94 7.91
N ASN A 245 -7.30 -5.00 8.66
CA ASN A 245 -8.66 -5.53 8.78
C ASN A 245 -9.50 -4.83 9.87
N ASN A 246 -8.91 -3.92 10.65
CA ASN A 246 -9.62 -3.27 11.74
C ASN A 246 -10.43 -2.06 11.27
N LEU A 247 -11.64 -1.98 11.83
CA LEU A 247 -12.46 -0.77 11.83
C LEU A 247 -11.91 0.22 12.86
N THR A 248 -12.03 1.51 12.56
CA THR A 248 -11.88 2.55 13.58
C THR A 248 -13.03 2.45 14.57
N GLU A 249 -12.72 2.70 15.84
CA GLU A 249 -13.67 2.53 16.92
C GLU A 249 -14.93 3.41 16.74
N GLY A 250 -16.09 2.77 16.69
CA GLY A 250 -17.38 3.44 16.52
C GLY A 250 -17.62 4.09 15.13
N MET A 251 -16.81 3.76 14.13
CA MET A 251 -16.86 4.32 12.77
C MET A 251 -16.73 3.21 11.71
N HIS A 252 -16.94 3.58 10.44
CA HIS A 252 -16.82 2.66 9.31
C HIS A 252 -15.45 2.68 8.61
N TYR A 253 -14.54 3.55 9.03
CA TYR A 253 -13.20 3.67 8.44
C TYR A 253 -12.35 2.43 8.71
N ARG A 254 -11.40 2.18 7.81
CA ARG A 254 -10.38 1.12 7.95
C ARG A 254 -9.04 1.74 8.29
N TYR A 255 -8.33 1.14 9.23
CA TYR A 255 -6.97 1.58 9.56
C TYR A 255 -5.97 1.21 8.47
N MET A 256 -4.98 2.07 8.33
CA MET A 256 -3.79 1.88 7.49
C MET A 256 -2.53 2.09 8.31
N ARG A 257 -1.48 1.37 7.98
CA ARG A 257 -0.21 1.35 8.73
C ARG A 257 0.99 1.58 7.82
N GLY A 258 2.14 1.98 8.39
CA GLY A 258 3.46 2.00 7.75
C GLY A 258 3.88 3.30 7.10
N GLY A 259 3.00 4.29 6.91
CA GLY A 259 3.35 5.49 6.15
C GLY A 259 3.49 5.22 4.65
N SER A 260 3.82 6.25 3.88
CA SER A 260 3.99 6.16 2.44
C SER A 260 5.09 7.11 1.95
N ARG A 261 5.43 7.02 0.67
CA ARG A 261 6.38 7.91 -0.02
C ARG A 261 6.05 9.40 0.12
N GLY A 262 4.79 9.75 0.33
CA GLY A 262 4.36 11.13 0.49
C GLY A 262 4.25 11.60 1.95
N THR A 263 4.70 10.81 2.92
CA THR A 263 4.60 11.15 4.34
C THR A 263 5.98 11.39 4.98
N TYR A 264 5.99 12.11 6.10
CA TYR A 264 7.20 12.38 6.86
C TYR A 264 7.61 11.17 7.72
N ASP A 265 8.83 11.20 8.23
CA ASP A 265 9.44 10.16 9.05
C ASP A 265 8.61 9.71 10.26
N TYR A 266 7.94 10.64 10.94
CA TYR A 266 7.11 10.29 12.08
C TYR A 266 5.92 9.38 11.73
N ASN A 267 5.43 9.44 10.48
CA ASN A 267 4.38 8.55 10.00
C ASN A 267 4.87 7.11 9.72
N LEU A 268 6.19 6.94 9.59
CA LEU A 268 6.82 5.65 9.34
C LEU A 268 7.07 4.84 10.62
N ARG A 269 6.87 5.46 11.79
CA ARG A 269 6.99 4.76 13.07
C ARG A 269 6.00 3.62 13.15
N VAL A 270 6.42 2.49 13.69
CA VAL A 270 5.63 1.25 13.72
C VAL A 270 4.27 1.39 14.39
N TRP A 271 4.08 2.37 15.25
CA TRP A 271 2.80 2.67 15.92
C TRP A 271 1.95 3.72 15.21
N SER A 272 2.48 4.38 14.17
CA SER A 272 1.72 5.37 13.42
C SER A 272 0.62 4.71 12.62
N ARG A 273 -0.55 5.33 12.60
CA ARG A 273 -1.73 4.84 11.89
C ARG A 273 -2.47 5.98 11.22
N ASN A 274 -3.14 5.65 10.15
CA ASN A 274 -4.09 6.50 9.45
C ASN A 274 -5.38 5.70 9.22
N ALA A 275 -6.44 6.34 8.75
CA ALA A 275 -7.68 5.67 8.44
C ALA A 275 -8.38 6.36 7.26
N ALA A 276 -9.13 5.58 6.50
CA ALA A 276 -9.93 6.08 5.40
C ALA A 276 -11.19 5.23 5.21
N GLU A 277 -12.14 5.76 4.42
CA GLU A 277 -13.29 4.98 3.98
C GLU A 277 -12.84 3.71 3.24
N PRO A 278 -13.59 2.59 3.35
CA PRO A 278 -13.18 1.34 2.73
C PRO A 278 -13.19 1.35 1.20
N ASP A 279 -13.88 2.31 0.57
CA ASP A 279 -13.87 2.57 -0.88
C ASP A 279 -12.81 3.60 -1.31
N PHE A 280 -12.05 4.17 -0.38
CA PHE A 280 -10.92 5.04 -0.69
C PHE A 280 -9.84 4.28 -1.45
N ALA A 281 -9.30 4.90 -2.50
CA ALA A 281 -8.22 4.35 -3.31
C ALA A 281 -7.22 5.46 -3.69
N SER A 282 -5.95 5.21 -3.50
CA SER A 282 -4.88 6.18 -3.73
C SER A 282 -3.61 5.51 -4.24
N ALA A 283 -2.81 6.26 -5.01
CA ALA A 283 -1.47 5.84 -5.44
C ALA A 283 -0.45 5.72 -4.28
N GLN A 284 -0.89 6.00 -3.05
CA GLN A 284 -0.08 5.88 -1.84
C GLN A 284 -0.58 4.80 -0.88
N VAL A 285 -1.53 3.95 -1.32
CA VAL A 285 -2.13 2.91 -0.48
C VAL A 285 -2.08 1.59 -1.21
N GLY A 286 -1.55 0.57 -0.55
CA GLY A 286 -1.48 -0.81 -0.96
C GLY A 286 -1.81 -1.75 0.20
N PHE A 287 -1.29 -2.99 0.19
CA PHE A 287 -1.59 -3.98 1.21
C PHE A 287 -0.66 -5.17 1.15
N ARG A 288 -0.71 -6.01 2.18
CA ARG A 288 -0.17 -7.37 2.23
C ARG A 288 -1.10 -8.29 2.99
N CYS A 289 -0.98 -9.61 2.81
CA CYS A 289 -1.83 -10.58 3.46
C CYS A 289 -1.10 -11.36 4.56
N ILE A 290 -1.90 -11.99 5.43
CA ILE A 290 -1.46 -12.98 6.40
C ILE A 290 -2.16 -14.31 6.18
N LYS A 291 -1.52 -15.40 6.65
CA LYS A 291 -2.10 -16.74 6.80
C LYS A 291 -2.18 -17.06 8.29
N LYS A 292 -3.36 -17.42 8.76
CA LYS A 292 -3.53 -18.08 10.06
C LYS A 292 -3.57 -19.59 9.87
N LYS A 293 -3.09 -20.32 10.89
CA LYS A 293 -3.22 -21.78 10.92
C LYS A 293 -4.67 -22.17 11.14
#